data_cfc1e32fe63af1efbb90154a179ab6b2
#
_entry.id   cfc1e32fe63af1efbb90154a179ab6b2
#
_cell.length_a   1.000
_cell.length_b   1.000
_cell.length_c   1.000
_cell.angle_alpha   90.00
_cell.angle_beta   90.00
_cell.angle_gamma   90.00
#
_symmetry.space_group_name_H-M   'P 1'
#
loop_
_entity.id
_entity.type
_entity.pdbx_description
1 polymer ?
#
loop_
_entity_poly.entity_id
_entity_poly.type
_entity_poly.pdbx_seq_one_letter_code
_entity_poly.pdbx_strand_id
1 'polypeptide(L)'
;MAYAEDVDIEERSIPANRKRVLRAFVLGAGTVLLSVAVVARIGRFGFNPTDQGFVLAQVWRVLHGEIPQVDFLGPRPFGSAYLHVVDQLVPAPLMIGSGFVMMVQLTVATFALAAFLTGTSPLEWGPLRLGLVFTAAVVCLNTYPLMAWHTVDGVFLVAVGWWLLDSGLRSGSRWRRLLGLFCLGFAIIVKQSFLFAAPAGVLILLFHPAAPPKKWPRLLGDVLVLGAAPLLYFGMVTVAGGLRSAIAQLSGGKQTWGESLFRFWTADFTGRADPRTYVFPVLLGVCVLAVAWSVRERLGEPGRWLRVVTGLCVVAVVVFVVADGGFEHAGSWPVTLLWLFLAAAVLDAVVRRRLPWRYLAIAALGWMASLSWGYPLPGLLTGIFALGVLEAVAQRDLPRPPRFAGGVLGATAFILAGLLLLSAHDKAPYADRPQGELTKDLGDIAPSLRGVRTNPSVYTYVAQIRGCLDRYPASKVAVLPDNPFVAPVFGVRNPFPLDWPLPLELTGDSPERMVEAAERLDREGDYLVLFQTIKAVSLTAGTPVPDAVAPDTPTIAMSGVEERIKDKLGGTRVACGSFAGFWAPSPSR
;
A
#
# COMPACT_ATOMS: atom_id res chain seq x y z
N MET A 1 69.82 10.34 -14.03
CA MET A 1 68.98 10.53 -15.21
C MET A 1 68.16 9.28 -15.36
N ALA A 2 66.93 9.30 -14.99
CA ALA A 2 65.94 8.28 -15.30
C ALA A 2 64.64 9.03 -15.54
N TYR A 3 64.16 8.98 -16.78
CA TYR A 3 62.89 9.53 -17.22
C TYR A 3 61.75 8.70 -16.61
N ALA A 4 60.91 9.33 -15.77
CA ALA A 4 59.61 8.80 -15.45
C ALA A 4 58.68 9.24 -16.56
N GLU A 5 58.25 8.32 -17.44
CA GLU A 5 57.14 8.51 -18.33
C GLU A 5 55.85 8.54 -17.52
N ASP A 6 55.26 9.74 -17.41
CA ASP A 6 53.89 9.93 -16.97
C ASP A 6 52.94 9.28 -17.99
N VAL A 7 52.51 8.06 -17.71
CA VAL A 7 51.42 7.43 -18.44
C VAL A 7 50.11 8.12 -18.00
N ASP A 8 49.74 9.17 -18.73
CA ASP A 8 48.44 9.78 -18.68
C ASP A 8 47.40 8.71 -19.10
N ILE A 9 46.82 8.04 -18.09
CA ILE A 9 45.65 7.18 -18.29
C ILE A 9 44.49 8.12 -18.58
N GLU A 10 44.29 8.40 -19.87
CA GLU A 10 43.14 9.10 -20.41
C GLU A 10 41.87 8.38 -19.94
N GLU A 11 41.28 8.87 -18.86
CA GLU A 11 40.00 8.40 -18.34
C GLU A 11 38.94 8.62 -19.43
N ARG A 12 38.77 7.63 -20.32
CA ARG A 12 37.76 7.66 -21.41
C ARG A 12 36.41 7.99 -20.78
N SER A 13 36.00 9.25 -20.83
CA SER A 13 34.76 9.72 -20.30
C SER A 13 33.59 9.06 -21.02
N ILE A 14 32.91 8.17 -20.35
CA ILE A 14 31.68 7.52 -20.87
C ILE A 14 30.71 8.61 -21.35
N PRO A 15 30.21 8.56 -22.57
CA PRO A 15 29.26 9.54 -23.10
C PRO A 15 28.07 9.74 -22.16
N ALA A 16 27.60 10.97 -21.97
CA ALA A 16 26.52 11.32 -21.02
C ALA A 16 25.25 10.48 -21.22
N ASN A 17 24.92 10.16 -22.46
CA ASN A 17 23.76 9.31 -22.79
C ASN A 17 23.95 7.87 -22.29
N ARG A 18 25.14 7.30 -22.45
CA ARG A 18 25.48 5.94 -21.95
C ARG A 18 25.43 5.86 -20.43
N LYS A 19 25.88 6.92 -19.73
CA LYS A 19 25.75 7.03 -18.25
C LYS A 19 24.28 7.04 -17.82
N ARG A 20 23.40 7.74 -18.55
CA ARG A 20 21.96 7.77 -18.25
C ARG A 20 21.31 6.40 -18.44
N VAL A 21 21.57 5.74 -19.55
CA VAL A 21 21.05 4.39 -19.84
C VAL A 21 21.50 3.39 -18.77
N LEU A 22 22.79 3.39 -18.41
CA LEU A 22 23.32 2.52 -17.37
C LEU A 22 22.62 2.77 -16.01
N ARG A 23 22.40 4.03 -15.63
CA ARG A 23 21.69 4.36 -14.40
C ARG A 23 20.22 3.93 -14.41
N ALA A 24 19.53 4.12 -15.52
CA ALA A 24 18.17 3.64 -15.70
C ALA A 24 18.09 2.11 -15.54
N PHE A 25 19.05 1.40 -16.13
CA PHE A 25 19.18 -0.06 -15.99
C PHE A 25 19.43 -0.46 -14.52
N VAL A 26 20.36 0.20 -13.83
CA VAL A 26 20.66 -0.08 -12.40
C VAL A 26 19.44 0.17 -11.52
N LEU A 27 18.67 1.24 -11.77
CA LEU A 27 17.44 1.52 -11.04
C LEU A 27 16.37 0.45 -11.28
N GLY A 28 16.14 0.09 -12.54
CA GLY A 28 15.18 -0.95 -12.91
C GLY A 28 15.56 -2.32 -12.35
N ALA A 29 16.80 -2.74 -12.59
CA ALA A 29 17.33 -4.00 -12.07
C ALA A 29 17.32 -4.04 -10.53
N GLY A 30 17.73 -2.95 -9.86
CA GLY A 30 17.68 -2.83 -8.41
C GLY A 30 16.25 -2.94 -7.86
N THR A 31 15.27 -2.30 -8.51
CA THR A 31 13.85 -2.41 -8.14
C THR A 31 13.36 -3.85 -8.26
N VAL A 32 13.64 -4.52 -9.38
CA VAL A 32 13.25 -5.92 -9.61
C VAL A 32 13.92 -6.84 -8.59
N LEU A 33 15.24 -6.71 -8.39
CA LEU A 33 16.00 -7.55 -7.46
C LEU A 33 15.52 -7.35 -6.00
N LEU A 34 15.27 -6.11 -5.58
CA LEU A 34 14.70 -5.84 -4.26
C LEU A 34 13.33 -6.51 -4.12
N SER A 35 12.46 -6.34 -5.11
CA SER A 35 11.10 -6.92 -5.06
C SER A 35 11.13 -8.44 -5.01
N VAL A 36 11.97 -9.08 -5.82
CA VAL A 36 12.17 -10.54 -5.78
C VAL A 36 12.72 -10.99 -4.44
N ALA A 37 13.75 -10.33 -3.90
CA ALA A 37 14.35 -10.68 -2.62
C ALA A 37 13.36 -10.56 -1.46
N VAL A 38 12.57 -9.46 -1.43
CA VAL A 38 11.57 -9.21 -0.39
C VAL A 38 10.45 -10.25 -0.47
N VAL A 39 9.91 -10.53 -1.65
CA VAL A 39 8.87 -11.55 -1.82
C VAL A 39 9.39 -12.94 -1.46
N ALA A 40 10.59 -13.31 -1.89
CA ALA A 40 11.19 -14.61 -1.58
C ALA A 40 11.47 -14.81 -0.08
N ARG A 41 11.74 -13.73 0.67
CA ARG A 41 12.11 -13.81 2.10
C ARG A 41 10.97 -13.46 3.04
N ILE A 42 9.99 -12.69 2.59
CA ILE A 42 8.89 -12.19 3.42
C ILE A 42 7.55 -12.58 2.81
N GLY A 43 7.27 -12.20 1.56
CA GLY A 43 5.94 -12.30 0.94
C GLY A 43 5.40 -13.72 0.76
N ARG A 44 6.27 -14.71 0.88
CA ARG A 44 5.88 -16.13 0.86
C ARG A 44 5.42 -16.68 2.21
N PHE A 45 5.55 -15.91 3.29
CA PHE A 45 5.23 -16.36 4.65
C PHE A 45 4.02 -15.62 5.20
N GLY A 46 3.06 -16.40 5.70
CA GLY A 46 1.79 -15.92 6.22
C GLY A 46 0.69 -15.93 5.15
N PHE A 47 -0.48 -16.39 5.55
CA PHE A 47 -1.69 -16.33 4.74
C PHE A 47 -2.89 -16.00 5.63
N ASN A 48 -3.44 -14.82 5.42
CA ASN A 48 -4.67 -14.41 6.09
C ASN A 48 -5.87 -14.58 5.14
N PRO A 49 -6.76 -15.54 5.38
CA PRO A 49 -7.93 -15.78 4.53
C PRO A 49 -8.84 -14.55 4.37
N THR A 50 -8.88 -13.65 5.37
CA THR A 50 -9.72 -12.45 5.35
C THR A 50 -9.22 -11.41 4.35
N ASP A 51 -7.92 -11.12 4.32
CA ASP A 51 -7.39 -9.96 3.59
C ASP A 51 -6.78 -10.35 2.25
N GLN A 52 -6.08 -11.50 2.21
CA GLN A 52 -5.40 -11.90 1.00
C GLN A 52 -6.39 -12.33 -0.07
N GLY A 53 -6.18 -11.80 -1.27
CA GLY A 53 -7.06 -12.05 -2.40
C GLY A 53 -8.21 -11.06 -2.55
N PHE A 54 -8.42 -10.12 -1.64
CA PHE A 54 -9.56 -9.19 -1.71
C PHE A 54 -9.55 -8.35 -3.01
N VAL A 55 -8.44 -7.70 -3.34
CA VAL A 55 -8.33 -6.97 -4.62
C VAL A 55 -8.33 -7.94 -5.81
N LEU A 56 -7.71 -9.12 -5.65
CA LEU A 56 -7.66 -10.13 -6.71
C LEU A 56 -9.04 -10.73 -7.02
N ALA A 57 -9.94 -10.82 -6.04
CA ALA A 57 -11.34 -11.17 -6.29
C ALA A 57 -12.04 -10.15 -7.19
N GLN A 58 -11.80 -8.85 -6.94
CA GLN A 58 -12.31 -7.78 -7.79
C GLN A 58 -11.71 -7.83 -9.20
N VAL A 59 -10.40 -8.12 -9.32
CA VAL A 59 -9.75 -8.38 -10.63
C VAL A 59 -10.42 -9.54 -11.36
N TRP A 60 -10.67 -10.63 -10.65
CA TRP A 60 -11.36 -11.82 -11.20
C TRP A 60 -12.71 -11.45 -11.81
N ARG A 61 -13.52 -10.67 -11.10
CA ARG A 61 -14.84 -10.21 -11.58
C ARG A 61 -14.74 -9.34 -12.83
N VAL A 62 -13.83 -8.33 -12.80
CA VAL A 62 -13.62 -7.44 -13.95
C VAL A 62 -13.18 -8.23 -15.19
N LEU A 63 -12.30 -9.22 -15.04
CA LEU A 63 -11.85 -10.08 -16.14
C LEU A 63 -12.95 -10.98 -16.68
N HIS A 64 -13.99 -11.26 -15.88
CA HIS A 64 -15.18 -11.98 -16.31
C HIS A 64 -16.33 -11.08 -16.79
N GLY A 65 -16.05 -9.78 -17.02
CA GLY A 65 -16.99 -8.83 -17.61
C GLY A 65 -17.99 -8.25 -16.61
N GLU A 66 -17.83 -8.47 -15.31
CA GLU A 66 -18.71 -7.88 -14.30
C GLU A 66 -18.40 -6.39 -14.12
N ILE A 67 -19.45 -5.57 -14.00
CA ILE A 67 -19.36 -4.12 -13.92
C ILE A 67 -19.30 -3.69 -12.45
N PRO A 68 -18.24 -2.96 -12.02
CA PRO A 68 -18.13 -2.42 -10.67
C PRO A 68 -19.33 -1.57 -10.27
N GLN A 69 -19.77 -1.65 -9.02
CA GLN A 69 -20.92 -0.93 -8.44
C GLN A 69 -22.28 -1.30 -9.08
N VAL A 70 -22.30 -2.27 -10.00
CA VAL A 70 -23.50 -2.81 -10.65
C VAL A 70 -23.64 -4.29 -10.33
N ASP A 71 -22.69 -5.11 -10.78
CA ASP A 71 -22.70 -6.56 -10.56
C ASP A 71 -22.05 -6.92 -9.22
N PHE A 72 -21.03 -6.15 -8.83
CA PHE A 72 -20.39 -6.29 -7.53
C PHE A 72 -20.20 -4.93 -6.84
N LEU A 73 -20.27 -4.95 -5.52
CA LEU A 73 -20.40 -3.78 -4.67
C LEU A 73 -19.22 -3.63 -3.71
N GLY A 74 -19.08 -2.44 -3.17
CA GLY A 74 -18.14 -2.15 -2.09
C GLY A 74 -18.13 -0.67 -1.72
N PRO A 75 -17.70 -0.34 -0.50
CA PRO A 75 -17.65 1.04 0.00
C PRO A 75 -16.52 1.86 -0.64
N ARG A 76 -15.79 1.29 -1.61
CA ARG A 76 -14.69 1.95 -2.33
C ARG A 76 -14.90 1.84 -3.84
N PRO A 77 -14.38 2.77 -4.64
CA PRO A 77 -14.26 2.56 -6.07
C PRO A 77 -13.31 1.40 -6.38
N PHE A 78 -13.44 0.80 -7.56
CA PHE A 78 -12.71 -0.41 -7.92
C PHE A 78 -11.51 -0.17 -8.86
N GLY A 79 -10.88 1.01 -8.81
CA GLY A 79 -9.71 1.33 -9.62
C GLY A 79 -8.54 0.39 -9.42
N SER A 80 -8.36 -0.13 -8.19
CA SER A 80 -7.34 -1.15 -7.90
C SER A 80 -7.53 -2.43 -8.72
N ALA A 81 -8.77 -2.85 -8.96
CA ALA A 81 -9.04 -4.03 -9.78
C ALA A 81 -8.46 -3.89 -11.20
N TYR A 82 -8.61 -2.72 -11.82
CA TYR A 82 -8.04 -2.45 -13.15
C TYR A 82 -6.51 -2.37 -13.12
N LEU A 83 -5.93 -1.82 -12.05
CA LEU A 83 -4.47 -1.71 -11.91
C LEU A 83 -3.82 -3.08 -11.74
N HIS A 84 -4.45 -3.97 -10.97
CA HIS A 84 -3.94 -5.30 -10.66
C HIS A 84 -4.27 -6.40 -11.69
N VAL A 85 -4.90 -6.05 -12.83
CA VAL A 85 -4.94 -6.96 -14.00
C VAL A 85 -3.52 -7.40 -14.40
N VAL A 86 -2.54 -6.54 -14.20
CA VAL A 86 -1.12 -6.84 -14.47
C VAL A 86 -0.58 -8.01 -13.65
N ASP A 87 -1.14 -8.32 -12.49
CA ASP A 87 -0.71 -9.42 -11.63
C ASP A 87 -0.86 -10.78 -12.34
N GLN A 88 -1.84 -10.90 -13.23
CA GLN A 88 -2.07 -12.09 -14.06
C GLN A 88 -1.00 -12.29 -15.13
N LEU A 89 -0.21 -11.27 -15.45
CA LEU A 89 0.85 -11.31 -16.44
C LEU A 89 2.22 -11.66 -15.83
N VAL A 90 2.33 -11.65 -14.50
CA VAL A 90 3.56 -12.01 -13.80
C VAL A 90 3.76 -13.53 -13.91
N PRO A 91 4.93 -14.02 -14.39
CA PRO A 91 5.18 -15.45 -14.55
C PRO A 91 5.50 -16.13 -13.18
N ALA A 92 4.57 -16.01 -12.24
CA ALA A 92 4.67 -16.55 -10.88
C ALA A 92 3.27 -16.98 -10.38
N PRO A 93 3.17 -17.81 -9.34
CA PRO A 93 1.89 -18.10 -8.69
C PRO A 93 1.20 -16.80 -8.26
N LEU A 94 -0.12 -16.72 -8.40
CA LEU A 94 -0.89 -15.47 -8.32
C LEU A 94 -0.59 -14.63 -7.06
N MET A 95 -0.55 -15.24 -5.88
CA MET A 95 -0.29 -14.50 -4.63
C MET A 95 1.16 -13.97 -4.55
N ILE A 96 2.11 -14.74 -5.03
CA ILE A 96 3.53 -14.36 -5.12
C ILE A 96 3.70 -13.22 -6.16
N GLY A 97 3.05 -13.35 -7.31
CA GLY A 97 3.03 -12.34 -8.36
C GLY A 97 2.44 -11.00 -7.88
N SER A 98 1.33 -11.06 -7.16
CA SER A 98 0.69 -9.88 -6.57
C SER A 98 1.60 -9.20 -5.53
N GLY A 99 2.26 -9.96 -4.66
CA GLY A 99 3.25 -9.42 -3.73
C GLY A 99 4.44 -8.75 -4.44
N PHE A 100 4.89 -9.32 -5.56
CA PHE A 100 5.94 -8.72 -6.39
C PHE A 100 5.50 -7.38 -7.00
N VAL A 101 4.31 -7.30 -7.58
CA VAL A 101 3.75 -6.06 -8.15
C VAL A 101 3.63 -4.98 -7.07
N MET A 102 3.08 -5.33 -5.90
CA MET A 102 2.98 -4.42 -4.75
C MET A 102 4.35 -3.85 -4.36
N MET A 103 5.39 -4.68 -4.25
CA MET A 103 6.73 -4.21 -3.86
C MET A 103 7.36 -3.32 -4.94
N VAL A 104 7.13 -3.62 -6.23
CA VAL A 104 7.54 -2.73 -7.34
C VAL A 104 6.83 -1.38 -7.21
N GLN A 105 5.51 -1.36 -6.99
CA GLN A 105 4.74 -0.13 -6.82
C GLN A 105 5.28 0.71 -5.66
N LEU A 106 5.52 0.10 -4.50
CA LEU A 106 6.04 0.80 -3.31
C LEU A 106 7.44 1.36 -3.55
N THR A 107 8.31 0.60 -4.21
CA THR A 107 9.67 1.03 -4.55
C THR A 107 9.64 2.20 -5.52
N VAL A 108 8.85 2.12 -6.60
CA VAL A 108 8.69 3.21 -7.58
C VAL A 108 8.06 4.44 -6.94
N ALA A 109 7.05 4.27 -6.07
CA ALA A 109 6.45 5.37 -5.31
C ALA A 109 7.51 6.09 -4.46
N THR A 110 8.37 5.33 -3.76
CA THR A 110 9.45 5.88 -2.94
C THR A 110 10.44 6.67 -3.79
N PHE A 111 10.87 6.14 -4.95
CA PHE A 111 11.72 6.88 -5.90
C PHE A 111 11.05 8.16 -6.42
N ALA A 112 9.78 8.08 -6.78
CA ALA A 112 9.01 9.22 -7.27
C ALA A 112 8.89 10.32 -6.21
N LEU A 113 8.58 9.96 -4.95
CA LEU A 113 8.49 10.91 -3.84
C LEU A 113 9.85 11.51 -3.47
N ALA A 114 10.92 10.73 -3.49
CA ALA A 114 12.27 11.23 -3.28
C ALA A 114 12.69 12.22 -4.39
N ALA A 115 12.35 11.91 -5.66
CA ALA A 115 12.60 12.81 -6.78
C ALA A 115 11.75 14.09 -6.71
N PHE A 116 10.48 13.96 -6.31
CA PHE A 116 9.60 15.10 -6.07
C PHE A 116 10.13 15.98 -4.93
N LEU A 117 10.50 15.38 -3.79
CA LEU A 117 11.02 16.09 -2.62
C LEU A 117 12.29 16.89 -2.96
N THR A 118 13.26 16.23 -3.60
CA THR A 118 14.56 16.83 -3.91
C THR A 118 14.54 17.73 -5.14
N GLY A 119 13.56 17.58 -6.01
CA GLY A 119 13.48 18.26 -7.29
C GLY A 119 14.55 17.80 -8.30
N THR A 120 15.17 16.65 -8.09
CA THR A 120 16.23 16.10 -8.95
C THR A 120 15.82 14.78 -9.56
N SER A 121 16.36 14.47 -10.75
CA SER A 121 16.08 13.19 -11.42
C SER A 121 16.78 12.04 -10.70
N PRO A 122 16.12 10.87 -10.51
CA PRO A 122 16.79 9.66 -10.02
C PRO A 122 18.03 9.27 -10.82
N LEU A 123 18.06 9.59 -12.10
CA LEU A 123 19.19 9.34 -12.99
C LEU A 123 20.43 10.22 -12.71
N GLU A 124 20.28 11.24 -11.87
CA GLU A 124 21.37 12.17 -11.50
C GLU A 124 21.93 11.89 -10.09
N TRP A 125 21.30 10.98 -9.34
CA TRP A 125 21.71 10.71 -7.96
C TRP A 125 23.03 9.98 -7.86
N GLY A 126 23.80 10.32 -6.83
CA GLY A 126 25.01 9.58 -6.46
C GLY A 126 24.69 8.32 -5.64
N PRO A 127 25.71 7.47 -5.40
CA PRO A 127 25.54 6.17 -4.74
C PRO A 127 24.89 6.27 -3.35
N LEU A 128 25.28 7.26 -2.56
CA LEU A 128 24.70 7.50 -1.23
C LEU A 128 23.18 7.70 -1.30
N ARG A 129 22.73 8.63 -2.15
CA ARG A 129 21.30 8.92 -2.27
C ARG A 129 20.53 7.74 -2.81
N LEU A 130 21.08 7.02 -3.77
CA LEU A 130 20.48 5.78 -4.28
C LEU A 130 20.32 4.74 -3.17
N GLY A 131 21.37 4.48 -2.39
CA GLY A 131 21.31 3.58 -1.24
C GLY A 131 20.26 4.01 -0.21
N LEU A 132 20.21 5.31 0.13
CA LEU A 132 19.23 5.84 1.08
C LEU A 132 17.78 5.75 0.55
N VAL A 133 17.54 5.88 -0.75
CA VAL A 133 16.19 5.73 -1.32
C VAL A 133 15.75 4.26 -1.35
N PHE A 134 16.65 3.32 -1.65
CA PHE A 134 16.36 1.90 -1.48
C PHE A 134 16.10 1.54 -0.01
N THR A 135 16.89 2.10 0.93
CA THR A 135 16.64 1.99 2.36
C THR A 135 15.25 2.52 2.72
N ALA A 136 14.89 3.69 2.20
CA ALA A 136 13.56 4.28 2.42
C ALA A 136 12.44 3.37 1.89
N ALA A 137 12.61 2.69 0.74
CA ALA A 137 11.62 1.74 0.23
C ALA A 137 11.41 0.55 1.18
N VAL A 138 12.50 0.00 1.74
CA VAL A 138 12.44 -1.05 2.76
C VAL A 138 11.72 -0.57 4.03
N VAL A 139 12.04 0.63 4.50
CA VAL A 139 11.39 1.24 5.68
C VAL A 139 9.91 1.55 5.42
N CYS A 140 9.54 1.95 4.20
CA CYS A 140 8.14 2.17 3.82
C CYS A 140 7.31 0.86 3.81
N LEU A 141 7.93 -0.28 3.52
CA LEU A 141 7.24 -1.58 3.62
C LEU A 141 6.86 -1.88 5.06
N ASN A 142 7.78 -1.72 6.02
CA ASN A 142 7.63 -2.05 7.44
C ASN A 142 6.79 -3.33 7.68
N THR A 143 5.65 -3.25 8.38
CA THR A 143 4.75 -4.37 8.68
C THR A 143 3.61 -4.54 7.66
N TYR A 144 3.60 -3.80 6.55
CA TYR A 144 2.55 -3.94 5.55
C TYR A 144 2.60 -5.31 4.86
N PRO A 145 1.45 -5.92 4.60
CA PRO A 145 1.38 -7.16 3.85
C PRO A 145 1.80 -6.97 2.40
N LEU A 146 2.51 -7.96 1.87
CA LEU A 146 2.88 -8.00 0.44
C LEU A 146 1.73 -8.59 -0.38
N MET A 147 0.72 -7.80 -0.61
CA MET A 147 -0.46 -8.15 -1.41
C MET A 147 -1.01 -6.92 -2.12
N ALA A 148 -1.82 -7.11 -3.16
CA ALA A 148 -2.58 -6.03 -3.80
C ALA A 148 -3.41 -5.28 -2.75
N TRP A 149 -3.23 -3.95 -2.66
CA TRP A 149 -3.89 -3.15 -1.62
C TRP A 149 -4.16 -1.72 -2.08
N HIS A 150 -5.40 -1.27 -1.99
CA HIS A 150 -5.86 0.05 -2.46
C HIS A 150 -5.02 1.24 -1.96
N THR A 151 -4.51 1.16 -0.73
CA THR A 151 -3.73 2.26 -0.16
C THR A 151 -2.35 2.36 -0.82
N VAL A 152 -1.71 1.22 -1.12
CA VAL A 152 -0.44 1.19 -1.85
C VAL A 152 -0.61 1.72 -3.27
N ASP A 153 -1.69 1.31 -3.95
CA ASP A 153 -2.02 1.78 -5.29
C ASP A 153 -2.22 3.28 -5.35
N GLY A 154 -2.98 3.82 -4.39
CA GLY A 154 -3.23 5.26 -4.31
C GLY A 154 -1.94 6.04 -4.01
N VAL A 155 -1.10 5.57 -3.08
CA VAL A 155 0.21 6.17 -2.80
C VAL A 155 1.09 6.13 -4.04
N PHE A 156 1.15 5.01 -4.75
CA PHE A 156 1.92 4.85 -6.00
C PHE A 156 1.46 5.85 -7.07
N LEU A 157 0.16 5.91 -7.35
CA LEU A 157 -0.38 6.80 -8.37
C LEU A 157 -0.16 8.28 -8.04
N VAL A 158 -0.38 8.68 -6.78
CA VAL A 158 -0.16 10.07 -6.35
C VAL A 158 1.33 10.43 -6.38
N ALA A 159 2.19 9.54 -5.92
CA ALA A 159 3.64 9.74 -5.92
C ALA A 159 4.18 9.95 -7.34
N VAL A 160 3.85 9.02 -8.24
CA VAL A 160 4.22 9.09 -9.66
C VAL A 160 3.58 10.32 -10.32
N GLY A 161 2.30 10.59 -10.01
CA GLY A 161 1.56 11.72 -10.53
C GLY A 161 2.21 13.06 -10.19
N TRP A 162 2.55 13.29 -8.93
CA TRP A 162 3.23 14.53 -8.51
C TRP A 162 4.64 14.66 -9.06
N TRP A 163 5.41 13.58 -9.09
CA TRP A 163 6.75 13.61 -9.68
C TRP A 163 6.71 13.92 -11.19
N LEU A 164 5.81 13.28 -11.93
CA LEU A 164 5.65 13.53 -13.37
C LEU A 164 5.14 14.94 -13.63
N LEU A 165 4.20 15.42 -12.84
CA LEU A 165 3.66 16.79 -12.96
C LEU A 165 4.76 17.84 -12.70
N ASP A 166 5.48 17.74 -11.57
CA ASP A 166 6.58 18.64 -11.22
C ASP A 166 7.70 18.60 -12.26
N SER A 167 8.14 17.42 -12.67
CA SER A 167 9.20 17.27 -13.68
C SER A 167 8.74 17.74 -15.06
N GLY A 168 7.47 17.53 -15.41
CA GLY A 168 6.86 18.00 -16.66
C GLY A 168 6.77 19.51 -16.74
N LEU A 169 6.41 20.18 -15.64
CA LEU A 169 6.39 21.64 -15.55
C LEU A 169 7.80 22.22 -15.65
N ARG A 170 8.79 21.65 -14.95
CA ARG A 170 10.18 22.12 -15.00
C ARG A 170 10.85 21.92 -16.37
N SER A 171 10.58 20.80 -17.04
CA SER A 171 11.16 20.48 -18.35
C SER A 171 10.35 21.00 -19.55
N GLY A 172 9.15 21.56 -19.33
CA GLY A 172 8.22 21.91 -20.40
C GLY A 172 7.58 20.70 -21.11
N SER A 173 7.75 19.47 -20.58
CA SER A 173 7.25 18.25 -21.21
C SER A 173 5.74 18.10 -21.02
N ARG A 174 4.98 18.23 -22.13
CA ARG A 174 3.53 18.04 -22.13
C ARG A 174 3.13 16.63 -21.68
N TRP A 175 3.82 15.60 -22.16
CA TRP A 175 3.50 14.21 -21.86
C TRP A 175 3.62 13.89 -20.37
N ARG A 176 4.74 14.30 -19.75
CA ARG A 176 4.91 14.07 -18.30
C ARG A 176 3.81 14.77 -17.50
N ARG A 177 3.48 16.01 -17.88
CA ARG A 177 2.41 16.75 -17.22
C ARG A 177 1.07 16.04 -17.32
N LEU A 178 0.66 15.65 -18.54
CA LEU A 178 -0.64 15.01 -18.77
C LEU A 178 -0.70 13.63 -18.11
N LEU A 179 0.36 12.82 -18.21
CA LEU A 179 0.43 11.52 -17.54
C LEU A 179 0.38 11.68 -16.02
N GLY A 180 1.06 12.69 -15.47
CA GLY A 180 1.00 13.00 -14.04
C GLY A 180 -0.43 13.33 -13.59
N LEU A 181 -1.16 14.16 -14.35
CA LEU A 181 -2.56 14.50 -14.08
C LEU A 181 -3.48 13.27 -14.19
N PHE A 182 -3.27 12.43 -15.20
CA PHE A 182 -4.03 11.19 -15.35
C PHE A 182 -3.82 10.25 -14.15
N CYS A 183 -2.58 10.08 -13.67
CA CYS A 183 -2.30 9.28 -12.47
C CYS A 183 -3.03 9.83 -11.23
N LEU A 184 -3.06 11.15 -11.05
CA LEU A 184 -3.79 11.79 -9.95
C LEU A 184 -5.30 11.56 -10.06
N GLY A 185 -5.85 11.65 -11.27
CA GLY A 185 -7.26 11.33 -11.54
C GLY A 185 -7.58 9.85 -11.28
N PHE A 186 -6.70 8.95 -11.70
CA PHE A 186 -6.87 7.53 -11.48
C PHE A 186 -6.83 7.17 -9.98
N ALA A 187 -6.00 7.84 -9.18
CA ALA A 187 -5.95 7.63 -7.73
C ALA A 187 -7.32 7.84 -7.04
N ILE A 188 -8.17 8.72 -7.57
CA ILE A 188 -9.52 8.99 -7.03
C ILE A 188 -10.39 7.75 -7.08
N ILE A 189 -10.32 6.98 -8.16
CA ILE A 189 -11.12 5.76 -8.35
C ILE A 189 -10.49 4.52 -7.70
N VAL A 190 -9.31 4.64 -7.10
CA VAL A 190 -8.70 3.58 -6.29
C VAL A 190 -9.26 3.57 -4.88
N LYS A 191 -9.31 4.74 -4.24
CA LYS A 191 -9.83 4.90 -2.88
C LYS A 191 -10.26 6.36 -2.65
N GLN A 192 -11.40 6.57 -2.00
CA GLN A 192 -11.97 7.92 -1.79
C GLN A 192 -11.00 8.89 -1.10
N SER A 193 -10.14 8.40 -0.20
CA SER A 193 -9.18 9.26 0.51
C SER A 193 -8.22 10.00 -0.42
N PHE A 194 -7.95 9.45 -1.62
CA PHE A 194 -7.10 10.09 -2.61
C PHE A 194 -7.82 11.14 -3.46
N LEU A 195 -9.11 11.41 -3.22
CA LEU A 195 -9.82 12.54 -3.84
C LEU A 195 -9.08 13.87 -3.62
N PHE A 196 -8.42 14.04 -2.48
CA PHE A 196 -7.63 15.24 -2.17
C PHE A 196 -6.37 15.41 -3.03
N ALA A 197 -5.93 14.36 -3.74
CA ALA A 197 -4.80 14.46 -4.66
C ALA A 197 -5.10 15.34 -5.88
N ALA A 198 -6.35 15.39 -6.33
CA ALA A 198 -6.76 16.20 -7.48
C ALA A 198 -6.65 17.70 -7.21
N PRO A 199 -7.26 18.30 -6.16
CA PRO A 199 -7.06 19.71 -5.83
C PRO A 199 -5.59 20.03 -5.55
N ALA A 200 -4.81 19.14 -4.92
CA ALA A 200 -3.38 19.34 -4.77
C ALA A 200 -2.66 19.42 -6.13
N GLY A 201 -3.02 18.57 -7.09
CA GLY A 201 -2.51 18.65 -8.47
C GLY A 201 -2.86 19.95 -9.17
N VAL A 202 -4.09 20.45 -9.01
CA VAL A 202 -4.53 21.76 -9.54
C VAL A 202 -3.74 22.91 -8.88
N LEU A 203 -3.53 22.87 -7.58
CA LEU A 203 -2.70 23.85 -6.88
C LEU A 203 -1.25 23.85 -7.40
N ILE A 204 -0.67 22.69 -7.66
CA ILE A 204 0.66 22.60 -8.30
C ILE A 204 0.62 23.26 -9.69
N LEU A 205 -0.38 22.98 -10.53
CA LEU A 205 -0.51 23.61 -11.85
C LEU A 205 -0.60 25.14 -11.75
N LEU A 206 -1.29 25.67 -10.74
CA LEU A 206 -1.55 27.09 -10.60
C LEU A 206 -0.37 27.87 -9.99
N PHE A 207 0.34 27.26 -9.04
CA PHE A 207 1.31 27.96 -8.18
C PHE A 207 2.75 27.48 -8.36
N HIS A 208 3.01 26.46 -9.19
CA HIS A 208 4.38 26.00 -9.43
C HIS A 208 5.23 27.12 -10.08
N PRO A 209 6.47 27.38 -9.60
CA PRO A 209 7.31 28.47 -10.12
C PRO A 209 7.61 28.39 -11.63
N ALA A 210 7.67 27.16 -12.17
CA ALA A 210 7.88 26.92 -13.60
C ALA A 210 6.55 26.74 -14.38
N ALA A 211 5.40 27.07 -13.78
CA ALA A 211 4.13 26.98 -14.50
C ALA A 211 4.10 28.00 -15.64
N PRO A 212 3.71 27.60 -16.86
CA PRO A 212 3.60 28.51 -17.98
C PRO A 212 2.48 29.55 -17.74
N PRO A 213 2.51 30.68 -18.44
CA PRO A 213 1.44 31.70 -18.35
C PRO A 213 0.05 31.06 -18.47
N LYS A 214 -0.86 31.45 -17.58
CA LYS A 214 -2.20 30.90 -17.48
C LYS A 214 -3.01 31.20 -18.74
N LYS A 215 -3.21 30.17 -19.58
CA LYS A 215 -4.15 30.20 -20.71
C LYS A 215 -5.33 29.29 -20.37
N TRP A 216 -6.52 29.84 -20.26
CA TRP A 216 -7.73 29.12 -19.87
C TRP A 216 -7.98 27.81 -20.64
N PRO A 217 -7.83 27.77 -22.00
CA PRO A 217 -8.04 26.53 -22.75
C PRO A 217 -7.07 25.41 -22.36
N ARG A 218 -5.83 25.78 -21.98
CA ARG A 218 -4.82 24.82 -21.54
C ARG A 218 -5.14 24.25 -20.17
N LEU A 219 -5.55 25.12 -19.25
CA LEU A 219 -5.98 24.71 -17.91
C LEU A 219 -7.20 23.80 -17.97
N LEU A 220 -8.19 24.13 -18.80
CA LEU A 220 -9.35 23.28 -19.02
C LEU A 220 -8.95 21.90 -19.55
N GLY A 221 -8.05 21.82 -20.54
CA GLY A 221 -7.52 20.56 -21.04
C GLY A 221 -6.79 19.75 -19.97
N ASP A 222 -6.00 20.40 -19.09
CA ASP A 222 -5.31 19.75 -17.97
C ASP A 222 -6.32 19.20 -16.95
N VAL A 223 -7.37 19.94 -16.61
CA VAL A 223 -8.45 19.51 -15.71
C VAL A 223 -9.27 18.36 -16.33
N LEU A 224 -9.53 18.39 -17.63
CA LEU A 224 -10.19 17.27 -18.32
C LEU A 224 -9.37 15.97 -18.26
N VAL A 225 -8.05 16.06 -18.42
CA VAL A 225 -7.18 14.88 -18.27
C VAL A 225 -7.17 14.37 -16.83
N LEU A 226 -7.14 15.27 -15.85
CA LEU A 226 -7.26 14.93 -14.44
C LEU A 226 -8.61 14.23 -14.14
N GLY A 227 -9.70 14.71 -14.74
CA GLY A 227 -11.04 14.15 -14.60
C GLY A 227 -11.30 12.88 -15.43
N ALA A 228 -10.41 12.53 -16.38
CA ALA A 228 -10.71 11.50 -17.38
C ALA A 228 -11.04 10.13 -16.77
N ALA A 229 -10.20 9.65 -15.84
CA ALA A 229 -10.43 8.35 -15.20
C ALA A 229 -11.72 8.32 -14.35
N PRO A 230 -12.00 9.28 -13.46
CA PRO A 230 -13.28 9.33 -12.75
C PRO A 230 -14.48 9.46 -13.68
N LEU A 231 -14.41 10.31 -14.71
CA LEU A 231 -15.51 10.50 -15.66
C LEU A 231 -15.83 9.20 -16.44
N LEU A 232 -14.80 8.49 -16.90
CA LEU A 232 -14.98 7.21 -17.57
C LEU A 232 -15.56 6.16 -16.63
N TYR A 233 -15.04 6.05 -15.40
CA TYR A 233 -15.51 5.09 -14.41
C TYR A 233 -16.97 5.34 -14.03
N PHE A 234 -17.30 6.54 -13.56
CA PHE A 234 -18.68 6.87 -13.18
C PHE A 234 -19.62 6.99 -14.37
N GLY A 235 -19.11 7.33 -15.55
CA GLY A 235 -19.87 7.28 -16.81
C GLY A 235 -20.30 5.84 -17.14
N MET A 236 -19.39 4.88 -17.06
CA MET A 236 -19.69 3.45 -17.24
C MET A 236 -20.73 2.97 -16.23
N VAL A 237 -20.53 3.27 -14.94
CA VAL A 237 -21.48 2.92 -13.86
C VAL A 237 -22.85 3.54 -14.10
N THR A 238 -22.91 4.78 -14.59
CA THR A 238 -24.17 5.50 -14.87
C THR A 238 -24.92 4.85 -16.04
N VAL A 239 -24.21 4.57 -17.15
CA VAL A 239 -24.80 3.91 -18.33
C VAL A 239 -25.33 2.52 -17.96
N ALA A 240 -24.64 1.80 -17.07
CA ALA A 240 -25.09 0.50 -16.56
C ALA A 240 -26.18 0.59 -15.47
N GLY A 241 -26.68 1.80 -15.14
CA GLY A 241 -27.77 2.00 -14.16
C GLY A 241 -27.34 1.96 -12.68
N GLY A 242 -26.05 1.86 -12.37
CA GLY A 242 -25.51 1.67 -11.02
C GLY A 242 -25.22 2.95 -10.22
N LEU A 243 -25.42 4.15 -10.78
CA LEU A 243 -24.98 5.40 -10.14
C LEU A 243 -25.58 5.61 -8.74
N ARG A 244 -26.86 5.31 -8.55
CA ARG A 244 -27.53 5.46 -7.26
C ARG A 244 -26.93 4.52 -6.20
N SER A 245 -26.72 3.26 -6.56
CA SER A 245 -26.07 2.26 -5.72
C SER A 245 -24.63 2.68 -5.40
N ALA A 246 -23.86 3.12 -6.40
CA ALA A 246 -22.50 3.61 -6.20
C ALA A 246 -22.43 4.76 -5.18
N ILE A 247 -23.34 5.75 -5.28
CA ILE A 247 -23.39 6.86 -4.32
C ILE A 247 -23.72 6.33 -2.92
N ALA A 248 -24.70 5.43 -2.78
CA ALA A 248 -25.07 4.84 -1.51
C ALA A 248 -23.91 4.06 -0.87
N GLN A 249 -23.20 3.23 -1.66
CA GLN A 249 -22.03 2.48 -1.23
C GLN A 249 -20.89 3.39 -0.77
N LEU A 250 -20.48 4.33 -1.61
CA LEU A 250 -19.34 5.20 -1.38
C LEU A 250 -19.58 6.20 -0.23
N SER A 251 -20.83 6.51 0.10
CA SER A 251 -21.20 7.41 1.21
C SER A 251 -21.34 6.70 2.55
N GLY A 252 -21.36 5.37 2.59
CA GLY A 252 -21.60 4.57 3.79
C GLY A 252 -20.51 4.62 4.87
N GLY A 253 -19.27 4.95 4.49
CA GLY A 253 -18.09 4.95 5.37
C GLY A 253 -17.91 6.19 6.27
N LYS A 254 -18.94 6.98 6.52
CA LYS A 254 -18.83 8.30 7.21
C LYS A 254 -18.21 8.26 8.60
N GLN A 255 -18.51 7.25 9.41
CA GLN A 255 -17.97 7.13 10.77
C GLN A 255 -16.45 6.94 10.78
N THR A 256 -15.92 6.16 9.83
CA THR A 256 -14.49 5.88 9.71
C THR A 256 -13.69 7.15 9.36
N TRP A 257 -14.27 8.07 8.59
CA TRP A 257 -13.60 9.30 8.18
C TRP A 257 -13.36 10.26 9.37
N GLY A 258 -14.35 10.46 10.23
CA GLY A 258 -14.23 11.36 11.37
C GLY A 258 -13.13 10.92 12.35
N GLU A 259 -13.08 9.65 12.68
CA GLU A 259 -12.06 9.09 13.56
C GLU A 259 -10.66 9.14 12.93
N SER A 260 -10.55 8.79 11.65
CA SER A 260 -9.27 8.74 10.95
C SER A 260 -8.63 10.10 10.74
N LEU A 261 -9.42 11.19 10.70
CA LEU A 261 -8.89 12.57 10.59
C LEU A 261 -7.92 12.91 11.72
N PHE A 262 -8.18 12.42 12.93
CA PHE A 262 -7.36 12.70 14.11
C PHE A 262 -6.31 11.62 14.38
N ARG A 263 -6.59 10.36 14.10
CA ARG A 263 -5.67 9.24 14.35
C ARG A 263 -4.34 9.38 13.62
N PHE A 264 -4.33 9.99 12.44
CA PHE A 264 -3.11 10.28 11.69
C PHE A 264 -2.06 11.08 12.50
N TRP A 265 -2.54 12.08 13.27
CA TRP A 265 -1.69 12.96 14.07
C TRP A 265 -1.38 12.41 15.45
N THR A 266 -2.22 11.54 15.92
CA THR A 266 -2.35 11.21 17.33
C THR A 266 -2.33 9.73 17.62
N ALA A 267 -2.14 8.86 16.68
CA ALA A 267 -2.38 7.42 16.65
C ALA A 267 -2.45 6.68 18.00
N ASP A 268 -1.67 7.12 19.00
CA ASP A 268 -1.70 6.64 20.38
C ASP A 268 -2.14 7.70 21.39
N PHE A 269 -2.51 8.91 20.92
CA PHE A 269 -2.89 10.00 21.83
C PHE A 269 -4.21 9.75 22.56
N THR A 270 -5.07 8.87 22.08
CA THR A 270 -6.41 8.66 22.63
C THR A 270 -6.55 7.41 23.49
N GLY A 271 -5.54 6.52 23.49
CA GLY A 271 -5.67 5.24 24.16
C GLY A 271 -4.82 5.07 25.41
N ARG A 272 -3.54 5.28 25.32
CA ARG A 272 -2.56 5.24 26.42
C ARG A 272 -1.33 5.98 25.94
N ALA A 273 -1.27 7.27 26.29
CA ALA A 273 -0.14 8.10 25.94
C ALA A 273 1.14 7.57 26.59
N ASP A 274 1.97 6.88 25.82
CA ASP A 274 3.36 6.72 26.23
C ASP A 274 4.02 8.10 26.10
N PRO A 275 4.49 8.71 27.22
CA PRO A 275 5.18 9.99 27.18
C PRO A 275 6.33 10.04 26.18
N ARG A 276 6.93 8.89 25.86
CA ARG A 276 8.00 8.73 24.86
C ARG A 276 7.53 9.14 23.47
N THR A 277 6.25 8.94 23.14
CA THR A 277 5.65 9.32 21.85
C THR A 277 5.62 10.83 21.64
N TYR A 278 5.60 11.63 22.71
CA TYR A 278 5.48 13.10 22.67
C TYR A 278 6.78 13.82 23.00
N VAL A 279 7.43 13.37 24.07
CA VAL A 279 8.62 14.06 24.59
C VAL A 279 9.71 14.06 23.53
N PHE A 280 9.89 12.95 22.82
CA PHE A 280 10.91 12.83 21.79
C PHE A 280 10.66 13.72 20.56
N PRO A 281 9.49 13.70 19.91
CA PRO A 281 9.17 14.60 18.79
C PRO A 281 9.21 16.08 19.20
N VAL A 282 8.75 16.42 20.40
CA VAL A 282 8.78 17.81 20.91
C VAL A 282 10.21 18.27 21.14
N LEU A 283 11.03 17.49 21.82
CA LEU A 283 12.45 17.82 22.04
C LEU A 283 13.19 17.94 20.71
N LEU A 284 12.95 17.03 19.79
CA LEU A 284 13.58 17.09 18.48
C LEU A 284 13.05 18.26 17.65
N GLY A 285 11.77 18.58 17.73
CA GLY A 285 11.18 19.79 17.15
C GLY A 285 11.83 21.05 17.70
N VAL A 286 12.04 21.13 19.01
CA VAL A 286 12.77 22.23 19.67
C VAL A 286 14.22 22.30 19.19
N CYS A 287 14.92 21.17 19.08
CA CYS A 287 16.28 21.11 18.54
C CYS A 287 16.34 21.59 17.09
N VAL A 288 15.39 21.16 16.24
CA VAL A 288 15.32 21.58 14.84
C VAL A 288 15.02 23.09 14.73
N LEU A 289 14.10 23.61 15.54
CA LEU A 289 13.80 25.05 15.60
C LEU A 289 15.02 25.85 16.08
N ALA A 290 15.75 25.35 17.07
CA ALA A 290 16.97 25.98 17.57
C ALA A 290 18.08 25.98 16.51
N VAL A 291 18.24 24.88 15.74
CA VAL A 291 19.12 24.83 14.57
C VAL A 291 18.69 25.83 13.51
N ALA A 292 17.39 25.89 13.19
CA ALA A 292 16.84 26.84 12.22
C ALA A 292 17.13 28.29 12.63
N TRP A 293 16.95 28.61 13.93
CA TRP A 293 17.27 29.92 14.49
C TRP A 293 18.76 30.26 14.38
N SER A 294 19.65 29.36 14.80
CA SER A 294 21.10 29.56 14.75
C SER A 294 21.64 29.76 13.32
N VAL A 295 21.05 29.05 12.34
CA VAL A 295 21.38 29.22 10.92
C VAL A 295 20.90 30.56 10.39
N ARG A 296 19.73 31.04 10.85
CA ARG A 296 19.18 32.34 10.46
C ARG A 296 20.05 33.50 10.89
N GLU A 297 20.60 33.43 12.10
CA GLU A 297 21.38 34.52 12.68
C GLU A 297 22.88 34.48 12.32
N ARG A 298 23.29 33.56 11.41
CA ARG A 298 24.70 33.38 11.02
C ARG A 298 25.64 33.12 12.19
N LEU A 299 25.16 32.49 13.23
CA LEU A 299 25.98 32.03 14.33
C LEU A 299 27.02 31.02 13.81
N GLY A 300 28.32 31.34 13.90
CA GLY A 300 29.42 30.52 13.38
C GLY A 300 29.54 29.15 14.04
N GLU A 301 30.53 28.96 14.91
CA GLU A 301 30.82 27.72 15.65
C GLU A 301 29.61 27.11 16.40
N PRO A 302 28.76 27.89 17.13
CA PRO A 302 27.56 27.34 17.79
C PRO A 302 26.56 26.67 16.84
N GLY A 303 26.39 27.22 15.64
CA GLY A 303 25.47 26.62 14.63
C GLY A 303 25.97 25.27 14.13
N ARG A 304 27.27 25.03 14.06
CA ARG A 304 27.87 23.75 13.71
C ARG A 304 27.56 22.68 14.76
N TRP A 305 27.78 23.00 16.04
CA TRP A 305 27.47 22.08 17.14
C TRP A 305 25.99 21.75 17.23
N LEU A 306 25.12 22.72 16.99
CA LEU A 306 23.67 22.50 17.00
C LEU A 306 23.23 21.55 15.89
N ARG A 307 23.84 21.58 14.69
CA ARG A 307 23.61 20.61 13.60
C ARG A 307 24.08 19.20 13.98
N VAL A 308 25.24 19.08 14.65
CA VAL A 308 25.73 17.80 15.17
C VAL A 308 24.73 17.22 16.18
N VAL A 309 24.26 18.04 17.13
CA VAL A 309 23.26 17.62 18.13
C VAL A 309 21.96 17.15 17.43
N THR A 310 21.48 17.87 16.43
CA THR A 310 20.29 17.43 15.66
C THR A 310 20.53 16.09 14.95
N GLY A 311 21.69 15.92 14.33
CA GLY A 311 22.07 14.64 13.73
C GLY A 311 22.12 13.50 14.75
N LEU A 312 22.69 13.74 15.92
CA LEU A 312 22.71 12.77 17.03
C LEU A 312 21.30 12.46 17.55
N CYS A 313 20.41 13.46 17.65
CA CYS A 313 19.01 13.23 18.01
C CYS A 313 18.28 12.35 16.97
N VAL A 314 18.50 12.56 15.68
CA VAL A 314 17.95 11.69 14.63
C VAL A 314 18.46 10.26 14.77
N VAL A 315 19.78 10.09 14.98
CA VAL A 315 20.38 8.78 15.23
C VAL A 315 19.80 8.14 16.49
N ALA A 316 19.64 8.91 17.58
CA ALA A 316 19.04 8.42 18.82
C ALA A 316 17.59 7.95 18.62
N VAL A 317 16.79 8.67 17.82
CA VAL A 317 15.43 8.23 17.46
C VAL A 317 15.47 6.92 16.69
N VAL A 318 16.35 6.77 15.71
CA VAL A 318 16.51 5.53 14.95
C VAL A 318 16.93 4.39 15.88
N VAL A 319 17.90 4.61 16.75
CA VAL A 319 18.33 3.61 17.75
C VAL A 319 17.20 3.26 18.70
N PHE A 320 16.43 4.24 19.15
CA PHE A 320 15.28 4.02 20.02
C PHE A 320 14.19 3.18 19.32
N VAL A 321 13.83 3.50 18.07
CA VAL A 321 12.88 2.72 17.27
C VAL A 321 13.33 1.27 17.13
N VAL A 322 14.64 1.06 16.92
CA VAL A 322 15.25 -0.28 16.85
C VAL A 322 15.18 -1.00 18.19
N ALA A 323 15.48 -0.30 19.30
CA ALA A 323 15.49 -0.88 20.64
C ALA A 323 14.09 -1.18 21.18
N ASP A 324 13.06 -0.44 20.75
CA ASP A 324 11.66 -0.61 21.15
C ASP A 324 10.93 -1.72 20.33
N GLY A 325 11.68 -2.62 19.70
CA GLY A 325 11.12 -3.73 18.90
C GLY A 325 10.99 -3.42 17.42
N GLY A 326 11.43 -2.26 16.96
CA GLY A 326 11.53 -1.90 15.55
C GLY A 326 10.19 -1.99 14.83
N PHE A 327 10.19 -2.72 13.72
CA PHE A 327 9.00 -2.90 12.88
C PHE A 327 7.99 -3.92 13.42
N GLU A 328 8.27 -4.61 14.54
CA GLU A 328 7.37 -5.61 15.12
C GLU A 328 6.07 -4.99 15.64
N HIS A 329 6.13 -3.75 16.07
CA HIS A 329 4.96 -3.01 16.53
C HIS A 329 4.69 -1.86 15.55
N ALA A 330 3.52 -1.89 14.93
CA ALA A 330 3.02 -0.76 14.12
C ALA A 330 2.74 0.49 14.99
N GLY A 331 3.54 0.67 16.05
CA GLY A 331 3.37 1.64 17.10
C GLY A 331 3.59 3.09 16.68
N SER A 332 4.01 3.89 17.63
CA SER A 332 4.15 5.35 17.54
C SER A 332 5.24 5.85 16.58
N TRP A 333 6.19 5.00 16.18
CA TRP A 333 7.34 5.42 15.39
C TRP A 333 7.00 6.02 14.00
N PRO A 334 5.97 5.57 13.24
CA PRO A 334 5.57 6.24 12.01
C PRO A 334 5.10 7.68 12.25
N VAL A 335 4.37 7.90 13.34
CA VAL A 335 3.90 9.24 13.74
C VAL A 335 5.06 10.11 14.22
N THR A 336 6.01 9.53 14.93
CA THR A 336 7.24 10.23 15.32
C THR A 336 8.02 10.72 14.10
N LEU A 337 8.21 9.88 13.08
CA LEU A 337 8.87 10.29 11.83
C LEU A 337 8.07 11.36 11.07
N LEU A 338 6.73 11.32 11.10
CA LEU A 338 5.91 12.39 10.54
C LEU A 338 6.19 13.73 11.22
N TRP A 339 6.22 13.77 12.56
CA TRP A 339 6.49 15.02 13.28
C TRP A 339 7.89 15.55 13.03
N LEU A 340 8.89 14.66 12.92
CA LEU A 340 10.25 15.01 12.52
C LEU A 340 10.30 15.59 11.10
N PHE A 341 9.56 14.99 10.18
CA PHE A 341 9.43 15.46 8.82
C PHE A 341 8.77 16.84 8.74
N LEU A 342 7.75 17.11 9.56
CA LEU A 342 7.13 18.43 9.67
C LEU A 342 8.09 19.46 10.27
N ALA A 343 8.89 19.08 11.28
CA ALA A 343 9.94 19.93 11.80
C ALA A 343 11.01 20.25 10.74
N ALA A 344 11.38 19.28 9.92
CA ALA A 344 12.25 19.49 8.76
C ALA A 344 11.63 20.43 7.72
N ALA A 345 10.31 20.37 7.52
CA ALA A 345 9.59 21.31 6.67
C ALA A 345 9.66 22.74 7.21
N VAL A 346 9.52 22.94 8.52
CA VAL A 346 9.69 24.26 9.17
C VAL A 346 11.12 24.75 8.99
N LEU A 347 12.11 23.88 9.18
CA LEU A 347 13.52 24.21 8.93
C LEU A 347 13.74 24.66 7.47
N ASP A 348 13.21 23.93 6.49
CA ASP A 348 13.32 24.32 5.07
C ASP A 348 12.65 25.67 4.80
N ALA A 349 11.46 25.91 5.38
CA ALA A 349 10.74 27.18 5.26
C ALA A 349 11.55 28.38 5.79
N VAL A 350 12.09 28.26 7.00
CA VAL A 350 12.88 29.30 7.67
C VAL A 350 14.15 29.60 6.89
N VAL A 351 14.85 28.54 6.49
CA VAL A 351 16.14 28.65 5.79
C VAL A 351 15.99 29.26 4.40
N ARG A 352 14.99 28.82 3.64
CA ARG A 352 14.77 29.26 2.26
C ARG A 352 13.85 30.47 2.14
N ARG A 353 13.23 30.87 3.24
CA ARG A 353 12.21 31.96 3.29
C ARG A 353 11.10 31.75 2.28
N ARG A 354 10.64 30.51 2.11
CA ARG A 354 9.58 30.14 1.18
C ARG A 354 8.74 28.98 1.73
N LEU A 355 7.50 28.84 1.24
CA LEU A 355 6.63 27.73 1.62
C LEU A 355 7.27 26.38 1.25
N PRO A 356 7.42 25.43 2.20
CA PRO A 356 7.99 24.12 1.96
C PRO A 356 6.93 23.18 1.35
N TRP A 357 6.31 23.59 0.25
CA TRP A 357 5.12 22.96 -0.32
C TRP A 357 5.29 21.48 -0.65
N ARG A 358 6.50 21.03 -1.01
CA ARG A 358 6.78 19.62 -1.30
C ARG A 358 6.68 18.76 -0.05
N TYR A 359 7.18 19.26 1.09
CA TYR A 359 7.03 18.60 2.40
C TYR A 359 5.56 18.53 2.79
N LEU A 360 4.83 19.62 2.64
CA LEU A 360 3.40 19.67 2.98
C LEU A 360 2.58 18.72 2.09
N ALA A 361 2.90 18.65 0.80
CA ALA A 361 2.26 17.70 -0.12
C ALA A 361 2.50 16.24 0.31
N ILE A 362 3.74 15.88 0.66
CA ILE A 362 4.07 14.52 1.12
C ILE A 362 3.39 14.21 2.46
N ALA A 363 3.32 15.16 3.40
CA ALA A 363 2.57 14.99 4.64
C ALA A 363 1.07 14.78 4.38
N ALA A 364 0.50 15.55 3.43
CA ALA A 364 -0.88 15.36 2.99
C ALA A 364 -1.12 13.98 2.34
N LEU A 365 -0.15 13.46 1.59
CA LEU A 365 -0.22 12.08 1.07
C LEU A 365 -0.21 11.05 2.20
N GLY A 366 0.63 11.26 3.23
CA GLY A 366 0.63 10.42 4.43
C GLY A 366 -0.73 10.42 5.13
N TRP A 367 -1.36 11.59 5.24
CA TRP A 367 -2.70 11.71 5.78
C TRP A 367 -3.73 10.97 4.91
N MET A 368 -3.73 11.15 3.58
CA MET A 368 -4.61 10.43 2.66
C MET A 368 -4.46 8.91 2.77
N ALA A 369 -3.22 8.41 2.89
CA ALA A 369 -2.93 6.99 3.07
C ALA A 369 -3.46 6.44 4.41
N SER A 370 -3.46 7.26 5.46
CA SER A 370 -3.90 6.90 6.81
C SER A 370 -5.42 6.94 7.03
N LEU A 371 -6.18 7.49 6.08
CA LEU A 371 -7.64 7.45 6.11
C LEU A 371 -8.13 6.02 5.82
N SER A 372 -7.85 5.12 6.75
CA SER A 372 -8.13 3.69 6.67
C SER A 372 -8.45 3.15 8.06
N TRP A 373 -9.44 2.28 8.15
CA TRP A 373 -9.80 1.67 9.41
C TRP A 373 -8.83 0.54 9.84
N GLY A 374 -8.11 -0.07 8.90
CA GLY A 374 -7.11 -1.10 9.21
C GLY A 374 -5.72 -0.54 9.54
N TYR A 375 -5.33 0.58 8.91
CA TYR A 375 -3.99 1.17 9.05
C TYR A 375 -4.10 2.69 9.18
N PRO A 376 -4.45 3.21 10.36
CA PRO A 376 -4.66 4.65 10.57
C PRO A 376 -3.34 5.45 10.67
N LEU A 377 -2.20 4.83 10.39
CA LEU A 377 -0.86 5.39 10.52
C LEU A 377 -0.24 5.66 9.15
N PRO A 378 0.67 6.66 9.03
CA PRO A 378 1.36 6.97 7.78
C PRO A 378 2.51 5.98 7.46
N GLY A 379 2.35 4.70 7.80
CA GLY A 379 3.39 3.66 7.72
C GLY A 379 4.07 3.57 6.36
N LEU A 380 3.31 3.62 5.26
CA LEU A 380 3.82 3.55 3.88
C LEU A 380 4.72 4.72 3.47
N LEU A 381 4.84 5.77 4.27
CA LEU A 381 5.65 6.95 3.95
C LEU A 381 6.81 7.16 4.93
N THR A 382 6.97 6.29 5.92
CA THR A 382 7.98 6.42 6.98
C THR A 382 9.41 6.57 6.45
N GLY A 383 9.78 5.78 5.46
CA GLY A 383 11.09 5.89 4.82
C GLY A 383 11.30 7.23 4.09
N ILE A 384 10.23 7.77 3.48
CA ILE A 384 10.27 9.11 2.85
C ILE A 384 10.34 10.21 3.89
N PHE A 385 9.66 10.07 5.02
CA PHE A 385 9.78 11.02 6.12
C PHE A 385 11.21 11.04 6.66
N ALA A 386 11.80 9.88 6.92
CA ALA A 386 13.21 9.79 7.35
C ALA A 386 14.16 10.41 6.32
N LEU A 387 13.98 10.11 5.04
CA LEU A 387 14.77 10.70 3.95
C LEU A 387 14.63 12.22 3.91
N GLY A 388 13.43 12.76 4.09
CA GLY A 388 13.17 14.20 4.11
C GLY A 388 13.88 14.91 5.25
N VAL A 389 13.92 14.30 6.42
CA VAL A 389 14.71 14.81 7.56
C VAL A 389 16.21 14.84 7.21
N LEU A 390 16.74 13.74 6.68
CA LEU A 390 18.14 13.66 6.26
C LEU A 390 18.49 14.71 5.18
N GLU A 391 17.63 14.88 4.18
CA GLU A 391 17.83 15.89 3.13
C GLU A 391 17.81 17.32 3.68
N ALA A 392 16.92 17.63 4.63
CA ALA A 392 16.88 18.95 5.27
C ALA A 392 18.15 19.25 6.06
N VAL A 393 18.70 18.23 6.74
CA VAL A 393 19.94 18.35 7.51
C VAL A 393 21.16 18.42 6.58
N ALA A 394 21.19 17.60 5.51
CA ALA A 394 22.34 17.49 4.61
C ALA A 394 22.49 18.66 3.63
N GLN A 395 21.45 19.44 3.40
CA GLN A 395 21.46 20.53 2.40
C GLN A 395 22.41 21.68 2.70
N ARG A 396 23.05 21.73 3.86
CA ARG A 396 24.00 22.79 4.23
C ARG A 396 25.26 22.22 4.87
N ASP A 397 26.37 22.50 4.23
CA ASP A 397 27.74 22.47 4.77
C ASP A 397 28.31 21.13 5.26
N LEU A 398 27.62 20.02 5.10
CA LEU A 398 28.29 18.74 5.25
C LEU A 398 29.11 18.47 3.97
N PRO A 399 30.44 18.28 4.08
CA PRO A 399 31.24 17.88 2.94
C PRO A 399 30.65 16.62 2.34
N ARG A 400 30.36 16.64 1.05
CA ARG A 400 29.86 15.44 0.37
C ARG A 400 30.91 14.35 0.53
N PRO A 401 30.55 13.19 1.08
CA PRO A 401 31.49 12.10 1.20
C PRO A 401 32.02 11.73 -0.19
N PRO A 402 33.28 11.30 -0.30
CA PRO A 402 33.80 10.71 -1.55
C PRO A 402 32.81 9.66 -2.07
N ARG A 403 32.71 9.52 -3.40
CA ARG A 403 31.72 8.62 -4.01
C ARG A 403 31.75 7.21 -3.42
N PHE A 404 32.94 6.68 -3.16
CA PHE A 404 33.12 5.37 -2.54
C PHE A 404 32.54 5.33 -1.12
N ALA A 405 32.91 6.26 -0.26
CA ALA A 405 32.40 6.35 1.12
C ALA A 405 30.87 6.54 1.14
N GLY A 406 30.34 7.36 0.22
CA GLY A 406 28.90 7.52 0.05
C GLY A 406 28.19 6.22 -0.37
N GLY A 407 28.81 5.43 -1.23
CA GLY A 407 28.33 4.10 -1.61
C GLY A 407 28.31 3.13 -0.44
N VAL A 408 29.39 3.08 0.33
CA VAL A 408 29.49 2.24 1.55
C VAL A 408 28.42 2.62 2.57
N LEU A 409 28.27 3.92 2.88
CA LEU A 409 27.25 4.40 3.82
C LEU A 409 25.82 4.04 3.36
N GLY A 410 25.50 4.25 2.08
CA GLY A 410 24.21 3.89 1.51
C GLY A 410 23.94 2.39 1.56
N ALA A 411 24.93 1.57 1.24
CA ALA A 411 24.82 0.10 1.32
C ALA A 411 24.65 -0.37 2.76
N THR A 412 25.40 0.20 3.71
CA THR A 412 25.28 -0.12 5.14
C THR A 412 23.89 0.21 5.66
N ALA A 413 23.35 1.39 5.34
CA ALA A 413 21.99 1.78 5.73
C ALA A 413 20.95 0.80 5.15
N PHE A 414 21.10 0.40 3.88
CA PHE A 414 20.22 -0.56 3.22
C PHE A 414 20.27 -1.95 3.87
N ILE A 415 21.48 -2.45 4.17
CA ILE A 415 21.67 -3.75 4.82
C ILE A 415 21.05 -3.75 6.21
N LEU A 416 21.31 -2.70 7.01
CA LEU A 416 20.75 -2.59 8.37
C LEU A 416 19.21 -2.55 8.34
N ALA A 417 18.62 -1.73 7.46
CA ALA A 417 17.16 -1.67 7.31
C ALA A 417 16.59 -3.02 6.83
N GLY A 418 17.28 -3.68 5.91
CA GLY A 418 16.92 -5.02 5.44
C GLY A 418 16.94 -6.07 6.56
N LEU A 419 17.99 -6.07 7.39
CA LEU A 419 18.09 -6.99 8.53
C LEU A 419 16.98 -6.74 9.57
N LEU A 420 16.65 -5.47 9.85
CA LEU A 420 15.54 -5.12 10.74
C LEU A 420 14.21 -5.60 10.19
N LEU A 421 13.97 -5.36 8.90
CA LEU A 421 12.75 -5.81 8.23
C LEU A 421 12.62 -7.34 8.28
N LEU A 422 13.69 -8.07 7.98
CA LEU A 422 13.71 -9.54 8.04
C LEU A 422 13.45 -10.04 9.46
N SER A 423 14.09 -9.45 10.48
CA SER A 423 13.88 -9.81 11.88
C SER A 423 12.43 -9.59 12.32
N ALA A 424 11.82 -8.46 11.92
CA ALA A 424 10.43 -8.18 12.25
C ALA A 424 9.47 -9.18 11.62
N HIS A 425 9.64 -9.48 10.33
CA HIS A 425 8.79 -10.43 9.63
C HIS A 425 9.06 -11.90 10.00
N ASP A 426 10.24 -12.24 10.51
CA ASP A 426 10.53 -13.58 11.04
C ASP A 426 9.70 -13.86 12.30
N LYS A 427 9.57 -12.86 13.18
CA LYS A 427 8.82 -12.97 14.44
C LYS A 427 7.31 -12.77 14.24
N ALA A 428 6.91 -11.87 13.36
CA ALA A 428 5.52 -11.48 13.15
C ALA A 428 5.21 -11.29 11.65
N PRO A 429 5.09 -12.39 10.87
CA PRO A 429 4.51 -12.32 9.53
C PRO A 429 3.11 -11.72 9.60
N TYR A 430 2.66 -11.11 8.51
CA TYR A 430 1.36 -10.50 8.48
C TYR A 430 0.24 -11.46 8.88
N ALA A 431 -0.40 -11.17 10.03
CA ALA A 431 -1.55 -11.90 10.56
C ALA A 431 -1.37 -13.44 10.51
N ASP A 432 -0.19 -13.94 10.86
CA ASP A 432 0.09 -15.38 10.99
C ASP A 432 1.11 -15.60 12.12
N ARG A 433 1.49 -16.85 12.35
CA ARG A 433 2.47 -17.28 13.36
C ARG A 433 3.90 -16.91 12.95
N PRO A 434 4.88 -16.88 13.87
CA PRO A 434 6.29 -16.72 13.52
C PRO A 434 6.73 -17.63 12.37
N GLN A 435 7.61 -17.15 11.49
CA GLN A 435 7.99 -17.86 10.25
C GLN A 435 8.41 -19.32 10.48
N GLY A 436 9.07 -19.61 11.61
CA GLY A 436 9.48 -20.98 11.98
C GLY A 436 8.31 -21.96 12.14
N GLU A 437 7.11 -21.46 12.40
CA GLU A 437 5.88 -22.26 12.55
C GLU A 437 5.10 -22.41 11.23
N LEU A 438 5.47 -21.65 10.18
CA LEU A 438 4.81 -21.67 8.87
C LEU A 438 5.37 -22.79 8.00
N THR A 439 5.04 -24.03 8.34
CA THR A 439 5.64 -25.23 7.77
C THR A 439 4.90 -25.80 6.56
N LYS A 440 3.66 -25.37 6.31
CA LYS A 440 2.79 -25.92 5.27
C LYS A 440 2.81 -25.05 4.00
N ASP A 441 2.99 -25.65 2.83
CA ASP A 441 2.92 -24.98 1.53
C ASP A 441 1.48 -25.10 0.98
N LEU A 442 0.81 -23.98 0.76
CA LEU A 442 -0.55 -23.94 0.20
C LEU A 442 -0.59 -24.36 -1.28
N GLY A 443 0.56 -24.47 -1.93
CA GLY A 443 0.70 -24.99 -3.30
C GLY A 443 0.23 -26.44 -3.46
N ASP A 444 0.24 -27.20 -2.38
CA ASP A 444 -0.32 -28.57 -2.36
C ASP A 444 -1.84 -28.59 -2.57
N ILE A 445 -2.52 -27.47 -2.28
CA ILE A 445 -3.99 -27.31 -2.39
C ILE A 445 -4.37 -26.65 -3.73
N ALA A 446 -3.63 -25.60 -4.12
CA ALA A 446 -3.92 -24.88 -5.36
C ALA A 446 -2.63 -24.29 -5.98
N PRO A 447 -2.43 -24.43 -7.33
CA PRO A 447 -1.24 -23.91 -8.02
C PRO A 447 -1.04 -22.40 -7.86
N SER A 448 -2.12 -21.62 -7.76
CA SER A 448 -2.13 -20.18 -7.55
C SER A 448 -1.56 -19.74 -6.18
N LEU A 449 -1.50 -20.68 -5.22
CA LEU A 449 -0.94 -20.50 -3.87
C LEU A 449 0.45 -21.10 -3.72
N ARG A 450 1.05 -21.69 -4.76
CA ARG A 450 2.35 -22.35 -4.67
C ARG A 450 3.43 -21.41 -4.13
N GLY A 451 4.17 -21.90 -3.14
CA GLY A 451 5.25 -21.17 -2.47
C GLY A 451 4.78 -20.29 -1.32
N VAL A 452 3.47 -20.16 -1.08
CA VAL A 452 2.93 -19.49 0.11
C VAL A 452 2.93 -20.46 1.28
N ARG A 453 3.65 -20.13 2.34
CA ARG A 453 3.75 -20.93 3.56
C ARG A 453 2.92 -20.34 4.68
N THR A 454 2.21 -21.21 5.40
CA THR A 454 1.32 -20.83 6.49
C THR A 454 1.38 -21.84 7.64
N ASN A 455 0.71 -21.54 8.75
CA ASN A 455 0.57 -22.45 9.86
C ASN A 455 -0.39 -23.62 9.52
N PRO A 456 -0.32 -24.75 10.27
CA PRO A 456 -1.16 -25.92 10.00
C PRO A 456 -2.66 -25.66 10.04
N SER A 457 -3.13 -24.73 10.87
CA SER A 457 -4.58 -24.43 10.99
C SER A 457 -5.12 -23.74 9.74
N VAL A 458 -4.43 -22.72 9.24
CA VAL A 458 -4.78 -22.06 7.98
C VAL A 458 -4.70 -23.05 6.81
N TYR A 459 -3.65 -23.89 6.77
CA TYR A 459 -3.54 -24.93 5.74
C TYR A 459 -4.74 -25.88 5.76
N THR A 460 -5.10 -26.43 6.92
CA THR A 460 -6.26 -27.32 7.07
C THR A 460 -7.55 -26.63 6.64
N TYR A 461 -7.75 -25.38 7.04
CA TYR A 461 -8.91 -24.59 6.67
C TYR A 461 -9.04 -24.43 5.15
N VAL A 462 -7.96 -24.04 4.44
CA VAL A 462 -7.96 -23.89 2.98
C VAL A 462 -8.15 -25.25 2.28
N ALA A 463 -7.55 -26.32 2.82
CA ALA A 463 -7.73 -27.69 2.31
C ALA A 463 -9.19 -28.17 2.47
N GLN A 464 -9.84 -27.82 3.57
CA GLN A 464 -11.28 -28.11 3.75
C GLN A 464 -12.15 -27.38 2.73
N ILE A 465 -11.86 -26.10 2.41
CA ILE A 465 -12.58 -25.40 1.34
C ILE A 465 -12.44 -26.19 0.03
N ARG A 466 -11.23 -26.59 -0.36
CA ARG A 466 -11.00 -27.40 -1.56
C ARG A 466 -11.78 -28.69 -1.52
N GLY A 467 -11.73 -29.43 -0.42
CA GLY A 467 -12.47 -30.69 -0.24
C GLY A 467 -13.99 -30.50 -0.33
N CYS A 468 -14.51 -29.36 0.17
CA CYS A 468 -15.94 -29.04 0.05
C CYS A 468 -16.34 -28.76 -1.41
N LEU A 469 -15.51 -28.04 -2.16
CA LEU A 469 -15.74 -27.80 -3.61
C LEU A 469 -15.76 -29.11 -4.41
N ASP A 470 -14.87 -30.04 -4.09
CA ASP A 470 -14.80 -31.34 -4.75
C ASP A 470 -15.99 -32.24 -4.39
N ARG A 471 -16.47 -32.17 -3.13
CA ARG A 471 -17.58 -32.96 -2.63
C ARG A 471 -18.95 -32.47 -3.07
N TYR A 472 -19.11 -31.16 -3.20
CA TYR A 472 -20.36 -30.48 -3.55
C TYR A 472 -20.18 -29.61 -4.79
N PRO A 473 -20.02 -30.20 -5.98
CA PRO A 473 -19.74 -29.48 -7.20
C PRO A 473 -20.88 -28.52 -7.55
N ALA A 474 -20.52 -27.27 -7.85
CA ALA A 474 -21.43 -26.21 -8.28
C ALA A 474 -20.66 -25.15 -9.08
N SER A 475 -21.32 -24.47 -10.02
CA SER A 475 -20.72 -23.41 -10.81
C SER A 475 -20.64 -22.07 -10.02
N LYS A 476 -21.52 -21.90 -9.04
CA LYS A 476 -21.65 -20.72 -8.20
C LYS A 476 -21.26 -21.06 -6.77
N VAL A 477 -20.19 -20.48 -6.28
CA VAL A 477 -19.63 -20.81 -4.96
C VAL A 477 -19.37 -19.55 -4.15
N ALA A 478 -19.82 -19.53 -2.90
CA ALA A 478 -19.45 -18.51 -1.92
C ALA A 478 -19.01 -19.16 -0.62
N VAL A 479 -17.97 -18.59 0.01
CA VAL A 479 -17.50 -18.96 1.35
C VAL A 479 -17.50 -17.69 2.20
N LEU A 480 -18.52 -17.52 3.03
CA LEU A 480 -18.83 -16.28 3.74
C LEU A 480 -18.35 -16.34 5.21
N PRO A 481 -17.97 -15.20 5.81
CA PRO A 481 -17.79 -13.88 5.20
C PRO A 481 -16.35 -13.59 4.72
N ASP A 482 -15.33 -14.28 5.21
CA ASP A 482 -13.92 -13.82 5.24
C ASP A 482 -13.02 -14.51 4.20
N ASN A 483 -13.51 -14.84 3.01
CA ASN A 483 -12.76 -15.68 2.06
C ASN A 483 -12.74 -15.15 0.62
N PRO A 484 -12.32 -13.88 0.41
CA PRO A 484 -12.31 -13.31 -0.95
C PRO A 484 -11.36 -14.03 -1.90
N PHE A 485 -10.34 -14.73 -1.39
CA PHE A 485 -9.38 -15.48 -2.20
C PHE A 485 -9.99 -16.66 -2.95
N VAL A 486 -11.15 -17.18 -2.52
CA VAL A 486 -11.74 -18.42 -3.07
C VAL A 486 -11.99 -18.33 -4.56
N ALA A 487 -12.59 -17.24 -5.03
CA ALA A 487 -12.89 -17.05 -6.45
C ALA A 487 -11.62 -17.05 -7.33
N PRO A 488 -10.62 -16.20 -7.11
CA PRO A 488 -9.43 -16.15 -7.95
C PRO A 488 -8.50 -17.36 -7.79
N VAL A 489 -8.53 -18.05 -6.62
CA VAL A 489 -7.65 -19.20 -6.35
C VAL A 489 -8.20 -20.47 -6.96
N PHE A 490 -9.49 -20.73 -6.81
CA PHE A 490 -10.12 -21.98 -7.26
C PHE A 490 -10.85 -21.84 -8.59
N GLY A 491 -10.90 -20.64 -9.19
CA GLY A 491 -11.53 -20.41 -10.48
C GLY A 491 -13.05 -20.53 -10.44
N VAL A 492 -13.67 -20.21 -9.30
CA VAL A 492 -15.13 -20.30 -9.12
C VAL A 492 -15.77 -18.92 -9.19
N ARG A 493 -17.08 -18.87 -9.47
CA ARG A 493 -17.83 -17.60 -9.50
C ARG A 493 -18.52 -17.37 -8.17
N ASN A 494 -18.21 -16.24 -7.52
CA ASN A 494 -18.98 -15.77 -6.37
C ASN A 494 -20.32 -15.19 -6.84
N PRO A 495 -21.49 -15.76 -6.44
CA PRO A 495 -22.80 -15.27 -6.86
C PRO A 495 -23.28 -14.03 -6.09
N PHE A 496 -22.66 -13.73 -4.96
CA PHE A 496 -23.02 -12.57 -4.16
C PHE A 496 -22.34 -11.29 -4.66
N PRO A 497 -22.98 -10.12 -4.48
CA PRO A 497 -22.39 -8.86 -4.93
C PRO A 497 -21.19 -8.38 -4.11
N LEU A 498 -20.94 -8.96 -2.93
CA LEU A 498 -19.77 -8.67 -2.11
C LEU A 498 -18.85 -9.87 -2.01
N ASP A 499 -17.54 -9.65 -2.21
CA ASP A 499 -16.53 -10.68 -2.01
C ASP A 499 -16.07 -10.78 -0.55
N TRP A 500 -16.32 -9.72 0.23
CA TRP A 500 -15.84 -9.57 1.60
C TRP A 500 -16.90 -8.88 2.46
N PRO A 501 -18.03 -9.56 2.77
CA PRO A 501 -19.17 -8.97 3.48
C PRO A 501 -18.95 -8.84 4.99
N LEU A 502 -17.86 -8.18 5.38
CA LEU A 502 -17.64 -7.78 6.78
C LEU A 502 -18.62 -6.68 7.20
N PRO A 503 -18.92 -6.53 8.49
CA PRO A 503 -19.85 -5.50 8.97
C PRO A 503 -19.52 -4.08 8.49
N LEU A 504 -18.23 -3.75 8.33
CA LEU A 504 -17.77 -2.45 7.85
C LEU A 504 -17.84 -2.28 6.32
N GLU A 505 -17.95 -3.37 5.57
CA GLU A 505 -18.09 -3.39 4.11
C GLU A 505 -19.57 -3.44 3.68
N LEU A 506 -20.48 -3.79 4.58
CA LEU A 506 -21.92 -3.80 4.37
C LEU A 506 -22.49 -2.37 4.45
N THR A 507 -22.38 -1.63 3.35
CA THR A 507 -22.79 -0.23 3.25
C THR A 507 -23.90 -0.03 2.21
N GLY A 508 -24.65 1.08 2.34
CA GLY A 508 -25.70 1.43 1.38
C GLY A 508 -26.78 0.35 1.27
N ASP A 509 -27.04 -0.11 0.06
CA ASP A 509 -28.03 -1.14 -0.29
C ASP A 509 -27.44 -2.57 -0.35
N SER A 510 -26.16 -2.73 0.05
CA SER A 510 -25.49 -4.03 -0.07
C SER A 510 -26.10 -5.15 0.76
N PRO A 511 -26.63 -4.94 2.01
CA PRO A 511 -27.28 -5.99 2.75
C PRO A 511 -28.50 -6.56 2.03
N GLU A 512 -29.35 -5.70 1.48
CA GLU A 512 -30.53 -6.08 0.72
C GLU A 512 -30.17 -6.85 -0.53
N ARG A 513 -29.19 -6.36 -1.28
CA ARG A 513 -28.72 -7.01 -2.50
C ARG A 513 -28.04 -8.37 -2.25
N MET A 514 -27.42 -8.57 -1.08
CA MET A 514 -26.95 -9.90 -0.66
C MET A 514 -28.11 -10.88 -0.49
N VAL A 515 -29.21 -10.44 0.14
CA VAL A 515 -30.40 -11.26 0.33
C VAL A 515 -31.12 -11.54 -1.00
N GLU A 516 -31.27 -10.54 -1.86
CA GLU A 516 -31.82 -10.71 -3.22
C GLU A 516 -30.99 -11.69 -4.06
N ALA A 517 -29.67 -11.66 -3.89
CA ALA A 517 -28.78 -12.61 -4.54
C ALA A 517 -29.03 -14.05 -4.05
N ALA A 518 -29.28 -14.25 -2.75
CA ALA A 518 -29.63 -15.55 -2.19
C ALA A 518 -30.96 -16.07 -2.75
N GLU A 519 -32.01 -15.22 -2.83
CA GLU A 519 -33.31 -15.58 -3.44
C GLU A 519 -33.19 -15.96 -4.93
N ARG A 520 -32.38 -15.23 -5.68
CA ARG A 520 -32.10 -15.53 -7.08
C ARG A 520 -31.34 -16.85 -7.21
N LEU A 521 -30.35 -17.06 -6.35
CA LEU A 521 -29.52 -18.25 -6.34
C LEU A 521 -30.36 -19.51 -6.07
N ASP A 522 -31.28 -19.42 -5.11
CA ASP A 522 -32.17 -20.53 -4.78
C ASP A 522 -33.11 -20.91 -5.96
N ARG A 523 -33.67 -19.92 -6.66
CA ARG A 523 -34.47 -20.15 -7.85
C ARG A 523 -33.69 -20.78 -9.02
N GLU A 524 -32.41 -20.41 -9.18
CA GLU A 524 -31.57 -20.86 -10.28
C GLU A 524 -30.94 -22.24 -10.02
N GLY A 525 -30.68 -22.56 -8.74
CA GLY A 525 -29.91 -23.75 -8.37
C GLY A 525 -28.43 -23.65 -8.75
N ASP A 526 -27.72 -24.78 -8.75
CA ASP A 526 -26.31 -24.91 -9.11
C ASP A 526 -25.40 -24.00 -8.23
N TYR A 527 -25.53 -24.19 -6.92
CA TYR A 527 -24.76 -23.39 -5.98
C TYR A 527 -24.23 -24.18 -4.78
N LEU A 528 -23.12 -23.68 -4.23
CA LEU A 528 -22.58 -24.04 -2.91
C LEU A 528 -22.34 -22.75 -2.12
N VAL A 529 -23.05 -22.56 -1.03
CA VAL A 529 -22.86 -21.44 -0.11
C VAL A 529 -22.42 -22.00 1.24
N LEU A 530 -21.19 -21.74 1.61
CA LEU A 530 -20.58 -22.15 2.88
C LEU A 530 -20.46 -20.94 3.81
N PHE A 531 -20.79 -21.15 5.06
CA PHE A 531 -20.61 -20.18 6.14
C PHE A 531 -19.54 -20.72 7.09
N GLN A 532 -18.51 -19.91 7.34
CA GLN A 532 -17.44 -20.30 8.27
C GLN A 532 -17.93 -20.28 9.72
N THR A 533 -17.43 -21.22 10.52
CA THR A 533 -17.72 -21.34 11.96
C THR A 533 -16.55 -20.88 12.81
N ILE A 534 -15.37 -20.66 12.23
CA ILE A 534 -14.14 -20.24 12.90
C ILE A 534 -13.73 -18.85 12.42
N LYS A 535 -13.36 -17.98 13.36
CA LYS A 535 -12.84 -16.63 13.04
C LYS A 535 -11.45 -16.72 12.41
N ALA A 536 -11.17 -15.88 11.41
CA ALA A 536 -9.85 -15.82 10.77
C ALA A 536 -8.72 -15.56 11.78
N VAL A 537 -8.94 -14.71 12.80
CA VAL A 537 -7.97 -14.45 13.86
C VAL A 537 -7.61 -15.72 14.66
N SER A 538 -8.53 -16.64 14.83
CA SER A 538 -8.26 -17.92 15.49
C SER A 538 -7.40 -18.84 14.62
N LEU A 539 -7.64 -18.84 13.30
CA LEU A 539 -6.84 -19.60 12.34
C LEU A 539 -5.38 -19.11 12.32
N THR A 540 -5.21 -17.79 12.21
CA THR A 540 -3.88 -17.18 12.20
C THR A 540 -3.16 -17.27 13.54
N ALA A 541 -3.90 -17.40 14.64
CA ALA A 541 -3.34 -17.75 15.96
C ALA A 541 -2.95 -19.24 16.11
N GLY A 542 -3.24 -20.10 15.11
CA GLY A 542 -2.91 -21.51 15.13
C GLY A 542 -3.91 -22.38 15.91
N THR A 543 -5.14 -21.88 16.16
CA THR A 543 -6.19 -22.69 16.79
C THR A 543 -6.53 -23.89 15.90
N PRO A 544 -6.58 -25.12 16.43
CA PRO A 544 -6.94 -26.30 15.66
C PRO A 544 -8.30 -26.15 14.96
N VAL A 545 -8.36 -26.54 13.71
CA VAL A 545 -9.58 -26.54 12.91
C VAL A 545 -10.32 -27.87 13.12
N PRO A 546 -11.62 -27.88 13.45
CA PRO A 546 -12.35 -29.13 13.58
C PRO A 546 -12.45 -29.85 12.23
N ASP A 547 -12.36 -31.19 12.28
CA ASP A 547 -12.48 -32.05 11.08
C ASP A 547 -13.89 -32.02 10.48
N ALA A 548 -14.90 -31.84 11.33
CA ALA A 548 -16.30 -31.72 10.95
C ALA A 548 -17.08 -30.88 11.97
N VAL A 549 -18.08 -30.17 11.47
CA VAL A 549 -19.10 -29.47 12.26
C VAL A 549 -20.49 -30.01 11.94
N ALA A 550 -21.46 -29.76 12.80
CA ALA A 550 -22.86 -30.08 12.51
C ALA A 550 -23.47 -29.01 11.58
N PRO A 551 -24.48 -29.35 10.74
CA PRO A 551 -25.11 -28.40 9.83
C PRO A 551 -25.79 -27.18 10.51
N ASP A 552 -26.07 -27.29 11.81
CA ASP A 552 -26.66 -26.26 12.66
C ASP A 552 -25.64 -25.52 13.53
N THR A 553 -24.34 -25.78 13.34
CA THR A 553 -23.28 -25.09 14.07
C THR A 553 -23.37 -23.57 13.84
N PRO A 554 -23.27 -22.75 14.92
CA PRO A 554 -23.28 -21.31 14.78
C PRO A 554 -22.17 -20.80 13.85
N THR A 555 -22.52 -19.89 12.95
CA THR A 555 -21.60 -19.32 11.95
C THR A 555 -21.16 -17.92 12.35
N ILE A 556 -20.11 -17.41 11.70
CA ILE A 556 -19.61 -16.07 11.94
C ILE A 556 -20.62 -15.02 11.46
N ALA A 557 -20.95 -14.07 12.33
CA ALA A 557 -21.96 -13.05 12.09
C ALA A 557 -21.50 -12.00 11.07
N MET A 558 -22.44 -11.62 10.18
CA MET A 558 -22.32 -10.52 9.21
C MET A 558 -23.38 -9.45 9.49
N SER A 559 -23.45 -8.97 10.71
CA SER A 559 -24.47 -8.00 11.17
C SER A 559 -25.93 -8.45 10.95
N GLY A 560 -26.20 -9.75 11.04
CA GLY A 560 -27.54 -10.36 10.85
C GLY A 560 -27.94 -10.59 9.39
N VAL A 561 -27.10 -10.22 8.43
CA VAL A 561 -27.36 -10.49 7.01
C VAL A 561 -27.23 -11.97 6.71
N GLU A 562 -26.38 -12.70 7.42
CA GLU A 562 -26.16 -14.13 7.29
C GLU A 562 -27.43 -14.96 7.52
N GLU A 563 -28.23 -14.61 8.55
CA GLU A 563 -29.46 -15.32 8.85
C GLU A 563 -30.51 -15.07 7.75
N ARG A 564 -30.62 -13.82 7.29
CA ARG A 564 -31.51 -13.45 6.19
C ARG A 564 -31.15 -14.19 4.87
N ILE A 565 -29.84 -14.39 4.62
CA ILE A 565 -29.37 -15.18 3.47
C ILE A 565 -29.75 -16.65 3.65
N LYS A 566 -29.52 -17.24 4.82
CA LYS A 566 -29.84 -18.64 5.13
C LYS A 566 -31.34 -18.92 4.97
N ASP A 567 -32.20 -17.99 5.39
CA ASP A 567 -33.66 -18.09 5.27
C ASP A 567 -34.15 -18.12 3.82
N LYS A 568 -33.32 -17.65 2.87
CA LYS A 568 -33.65 -17.61 1.43
C LYS A 568 -33.10 -18.80 0.65
N LEU A 569 -32.20 -19.59 1.25
CA LEU A 569 -31.56 -20.73 0.60
C LEU A 569 -32.34 -22.02 0.96
N GLY A 570 -33.02 -22.60 -0.02
CA GLY A 570 -33.81 -23.85 0.12
C GLY A 570 -33.03 -25.13 -0.24
N GLY A 571 -31.75 -25.02 -0.61
CA GLY A 571 -30.93 -26.19 -0.95
C GLY A 571 -30.70 -27.13 0.22
N THR A 572 -30.11 -28.29 -0.05
CA THR A 572 -29.74 -29.27 0.99
C THR A 572 -28.74 -28.64 1.98
N ARG A 573 -29.08 -28.71 3.26
CA ARG A 573 -28.13 -28.30 4.33
C ARG A 573 -26.94 -29.24 4.33
N VAL A 574 -25.75 -28.70 4.30
CA VAL A 574 -24.48 -29.44 4.29
C VAL A 574 -23.56 -28.98 5.39
N ALA A 575 -22.73 -29.91 5.87
CA ALA A 575 -21.60 -29.61 6.70
C ALA A 575 -20.36 -30.21 6.07
N CYS A 576 -19.28 -29.45 6.02
CA CYS A 576 -18.04 -29.87 5.39
C CYS A 576 -16.85 -29.22 6.07
N GLY A 577 -16.04 -30.02 6.76
CA GLY A 577 -14.96 -29.49 7.61
C GLY A 577 -15.50 -28.51 8.64
N SER A 578 -14.90 -27.32 8.69
CA SER A 578 -15.30 -26.22 9.59
C SER A 578 -16.37 -25.30 8.99
N PHE A 579 -17.16 -25.77 8.04
CA PHE A 579 -18.20 -24.98 7.37
C PHE A 579 -19.57 -25.66 7.50
N ALA A 580 -20.59 -24.83 7.74
CA ALA A 580 -21.99 -25.19 7.58
C ALA A 580 -22.56 -24.40 6.40
N GLY A 581 -23.49 -24.97 5.63
CA GLY A 581 -23.99 -24.25 4.44
C GLY A 581 -25.12 -24.93 3.72
N PHE A 582 -25.31 -24.54 2.45
CA PHE A 582 -26.35 -25.01 1.57
C PHE A 582 -25.77 -25.38 0.21
N TRP A 583 -26.24 -26.48 -0.33
CA TRP A 583 -25.89 -26.95 -1.66
C TRP A 583 -27.12 -27.29 -2.46
N ALA A 584 -27.15 -26.83 -3.69
CA ALA A 584 -28.13 -27.23 -4.69
C ALA A 584 -27.38 -27.71 -5.95
N PRO A 585 -27.63 -28.94 -6.44
CA PRO A 585 -27.00 -29.43 -7.66
C PRO A 585 -27.46 -28.63 -8.87
N SER A 586 -26.73 -28.74 -9.97
CA SER A 586 -27.18 -28.22 -11.25
C SER A 586 -28.52 -28.88 -11.63
N PRO A 587 -29.53 -28.10 -12.03
CA PRO A 587 -30.77 -28.68 -12.53
C PRO A 587 -30.44 -29.68 -13.66
N SER A 588 -30.95 -30.90 -13.55
CA SER A 588 -30.80 -31.88 -14.63
C SER A 588 -31.41 -31.29 -15.90
N ARG A 589 -30.60 -31.08 -16.92
CA ARG A 589 -31.04 -30.65 -18.25
C ARG A 589 -31.93 -31.68 -18.90
#